data_301276fa55c863bf852d7a61bda62ec9
#
_entry.id   301276fa55c863bf852d7a61bda62ec9
#
_cell.length_a   1.000
_cell.length_b   1.000
_cell.length_c   1.000
_cell.angle_alpha   90.00
_cell.angle_beta   90.00
_cell.angle_gamma   90.00
#
_symmetry.space_group_name_H-M   'P 1'
#
loop_
_entity.id
_entity.type
_entity.pdbx_description
1 polymer ?
#
loop_
_entity_poly.entity_id
_entity_poly.type
_entity_poly.pdbx_seq_one_letter_code
_entity_poly.pdbx_strand_id
1 'polypeptide(L)'
;MSTYGKRKGSAFETGILKFLRGKGVLAERLRLAGKDDEGDIVCIVAGAPYIFELKATAKMDLPQFWREATTEAFNYAKARNLDVTPPAYVIVKRRMAGLDQSWVVQDLNQWLKQSGIQA
;
A
#
# COMPACT_ATOMS: atom_id res chain seq x y z
N MET A 1 13.53 7.44 15.45
CA MET A 1 12.09 7.68 15.23
C MET A 1 11.37 7.75 16.57
N SER A 2 10.51 8.76 16.76
CA SER A 2 9.83 8.93 18.03
C SER A 2 8.76 7.84 18.24
N THR A 3 8.50 7.51 19.51
CA THR A 3 7.45 6.55 19.87
C THR A 3 6.08 7.01 19.35
N TYR A 4 5.85 8.33 19.35
CA TYR A 4 4.61 8.90 18.84
C TYR A 4 4.41 8.60 17.35
N GLY A 5 5.45 8.76 16.54
CA GLY A 5 5.38 8.47 15.10
C GLY A 5 5.08 7.02 14.81
N LYS A 6 5.68 6.09 15.57
CA LYS A 6 5.41 4.66 15.43
C LYS A 6 3.95 4.32 15.77
N ARG A 7 3.42 4.90 16.85
CA ARG A 7 2.04 4.66 17.25
C ARG A 7 1.05 5.20 16.23
N LYS A 8 1.32 6.39 15.68
CA LYS A 8 0.47 7.00 14.66
C LYS A 8 0.42 6.15 13.39
N GLY A 9 1.58 5.68 12.92
CA GLY A 9 1.65 4.82 11.75
C GLY A 9 0.95 3.49 11.96
N SER A 10 1.17 2.86 13.12
CA SER A 10 0.56 1.58 13.45
C SER A 10 -0.97 1.70 13.58
N ALA A 11 -1.47 2.79 14.15
CA ALA A 11 -2.91 3.03 14.28
C ALA A 11 -3.57 3.19 12.91
N PHE A 12 -2.92 3.91 11.99
CA PHE A 12 -3.44 4.07 10.63
C PHE A 12 -3.49 2.72 9.92
N GLU A 13 -2.41 1.95 10.01
CA GLU A 13 -2.32 0.63 9.40
C GLU A 13 -3.41 -0.31 9.92
N THR A 14 -3.60 -0.36 11.23
CA THR A 14 -4.65 -1.17 11.85
C THR A 14 -6.04 -0.71 11.40
N GLY A 15 -6.26 0.59 11.33
CA GLY A 15 -7.54 1.15 10.90
C GLY A 15 -7.86 0.80 9.46
N ILE A 16 -6.91 0.97 8.55
CA ILE A 16 -7.11 0.63 7.14
C ILE A 16 -7.37 -0.86 6.96
N LEU A 17 -6.62 -1.71 7.67
CA LEU A 17 -6.81 -3.15 7.60
C LEU A 17 -8.24 -3.54 8.01
N LYS A 18 -8.71 -3.02 9.14
CA LYS A 18 -10.08 -3.28 9.62
C LYS A 18 -11.13 -2.74 8.66
N PHE A 19 -10.90 -1.54 8.12
CA PHE A 19 -11.82 -0.93 7.17
C PHE A 19 -11.97 -1.80 5.91
N LEU A 20 -10.85 -2.26 5.34
CA LEU A 20 -10.87 -3.09 4.15
C LEU A 20 -11.57 -4.43 4.42
N ARG A 21 -11.26 -5.07 5.52
CA ARG A 21 -11.88 -6.34 5.91
C ARG A 21 -13.38 -6.18 6.13
N GLY A 22 -13.80 -5.05 6.68
CA GLY A 22 -15.20 -4.74 6.87
C GLY A 22 -15.96 -4.57 5.57
N LYS A 23 -15.26 -4.28 4.47
CA LYS A 23 -15.85 -4.20 3.12
C LYS A 23 -15.77 -5.54 2.38
N GLY A 24 -15.31 -6.59 3.04
CA GLY A 24 -15.18 -7.90 2.42
C GLY A 24 -13.92 -8.10 1.60
N VAL A 25 -12.95 -7.20 1.75
CA VAL A 25 -11.67 -7.32 1.04
C VAL A 25 -10.75 -8.24 1.83
N LEU A 26 -10.14 -9.21 1.15
CA LEU A 26 -9.08 -10.02 1.74
C LEU A 26 -7.84 -9.15 1.87
N ALA A 27 -7.50 -8.79 3.08
CA ALA A 27 -6.37 -7.92 3.35
C ALA A 27 -5.55 -8.48 4.49
N GLU A 28 -4.23 -8.50 4.31
CA GLU A 28 -3.29 -9.02 5.28
C GLU A 28 -2.17 -8.02 5.50
N ARG A 29 -1.74 -7.92 6.76
CA ARG A 29 -0.58 -7.13 7.09
C ARG A 29 0.67 -7.89 6.66
N LEU A 30 1.55 -7.22 5.90
CA LEU A 30 2.82 -7.80 5.51
C LEU A 30 3.84 -7.55 6.62
N ARG A 31 4.53 -8.61 7.02
CA ARG A 31 5.60 -8.51 8.00
C ARG A 31 6.93 -8.50 7.27
N LEU A 32 7.88 -7.79 7.85
CA LEU A 32 9.25 -7.85 7.37
C LEU A 32 9.79 -9.25 7.68
N ALA A 33 9.70 -10.15 6.71
CA ALA A 33 10.07 -11.54 6.88
C ALA A 33 11.50 -11.83 6.42
N GLY A 34 12.27 -10.81 6.07
CA GLY A 34 13.64 -10.95 5.58
C GLY A 34 14.30 -9.60 5.47
N LYS A 35 15.24 -9.48 4.53
CA LYS A 35 15.99 -8.26 4.31
C LYS A 35 15.18 -7.19 3.58
N ASP A 36 14.22 -7.61 2.75
CA ASP A 36 13.54 -6.73 1.82
C ASP A 36 12.12 -6.41 2.29
N ASP A 37 11.80 -5.13 2.32
CA ASP A 37 10.46 -4.65 2.66
C ASP A 37 9.50 -4.95 1.50
N GLU A 38 8.36 -5.54 1.82
CA GLU A 38 7.34 -5.94 0.84
C GLU A 38 6.10 -5.04 0.91
N GLY A 39 6.12 -4.02 1.72
CA GLY A 39 5.00 -3.12 1.93
C GLY A 39 4.27 -3.34 3.24
N ASP A 40 3.20 -2.61 3.47
CA ASP A 40 2.46 -2.65 4.72
C ASP A 40 1.29 -3.63 4.69
N ILE A 41 0.50 -3.61 3.63
CA ILE A 41 -0.70 -4.45 3.49
C ILE A 41 -0.75 -5.01 2.07
N VAL A 42 -1.12 -6.28 1.95
CA VAL A 42 -1.50 -6.86 0.66
C VAL A 42 -3.00 -7.08 0.65
N CYS A 43 -3.67 -6.65 -0.42
CA CYS A 43 -5.06 -6.96 -0.69
C CYS A 43 -5.13 -7.97 -1.81
N ILE A 44 -5.98 -8.99 -1.66
CA ILE A 44 -6.22 -9.95 -2.73
C ILE A 44 -7.62 -9.69 -3.28
N VAL A 45 -7.69 -9.28 -4.54
CA VAL A 45 -8.95 -9.00 -5.22
C VAL A 45 -9.00 -9.83 -6.48
N ALA A 46 -10.05 -10.64 -6.62
CA ALA A 46 -10.20 -11.58 -7.74
C ALA A 46 -8.94 -12.45 -7.94
N GLY A 47 -8.33 -12.86 -6.83
CA GLY A 47 -7.15 -13.72 -6.84
C GLY A 47 -5.83 -13.01 -7.12
N ALA A 48 -5.84 -11.69 -7.32
CA ALA A 48 -4.64 -10.92 -7.65
C ALA A 48 -4.20 -10.05 -6.48
N PRO A 49 -2.89 -9.97 -6.20
CA PRO A 49 -2.38 -9.13 -5.11
C PRO A 49 -2.25 -7.67 -5.51
N TYR A 50 -2.51 -6.79 -4.54
CA TYR A 50 -2.35 -5.35 -4.64
C TYR A 50 -1.57 -4.91 -3.41
N ILE A 51 -0.45 -4.22 -3.59
CA ILE A 51 0.46 -3.87 -2.50
C ILE A 51 0.21 -2.43 -2.06
N PHE A 52 -0.07 -2.25 -0.78
CA PHE A 52 -0.35 -0.94 -0.20
C PHE A 52 0.80 -0.53 0.71
N GLU A 53 1.35 0.65 0.45
CA GLU A 53 2.27 1.33 1.34
C GLU A 53 1.51 2.48 2.00
N LEU A 54 1.46 2.48 3.33
CA LEU A 54 0.63 3.43 4.09
C LEU A 54 1.49 4.54 4.66
N LYS A 55 1.02 5.78 4.50
CA LYS A 55 1.71 6.98 4.98
C LYS A 55 0.78 7.82 5.84
N ALA A 56 1.13 7.98 7.11
CA ALA A 56 0.38 8.79 8.07
C ALA A 56 1.21 9.97 8.54
N THR A 57 1.92 10.61 7.61
CA THR A 57 2.83 11.71 7.90
C THR A 57 2.25 13.03 7.41
N ALA A 58 2.57 14.12 8.13
CA ALA A 58 2.22 15.46 7.69
C ALA A 58 3.12 15.94 6.55
N LYS A 59 4.34 15.40 6.46
CA LYS A 59 5.29 15.77 5.42
C LYS A 59 5.03 14.92 4.18
N MET A 60 4.70 15.59 3.08
CA MET A 60 4.36 14.93 1.83
C MET A 60 5.57 14.88 0.91
N ASP A 61 5.94 13.66 0.52
CA ASP A 61 7.03 13.43 -0.43
C ASP A 61 6.59 12.30 -1.38
N LEU A 62 5.67 12.62 -2.27
CA LEU A 62 5.07 11.63 -3.16
C LEU A 62 6.10 10.89 -4.03
N PRO A 63 7.12 11.56 -4.60
CA PRO A 63 8.12 10.83 -5.39
C PRO A 63 8.83 9.75 -4.58
N GLN A 64 9.20 10.04 -3.34
CA GLN A 64 9.86 9.05 -2.50
C GLN A 64 8.88 7.94 -2.09
N PHE A 65 7.67 8.31 -1.70
CA PHE A 65 6.64 7.33 -1.31
C PHE A 65 6.37 6.35 -2.46
N TRP A 66 6.30 6.88 -3.68
CA TRP A 66 6.06 6.05 -4.87
C TRP A 66 7.22 5.10 -5.12
N ARG A 67 8.46 5.59 -5.01
CA ARG A 67 9.66 4.74 -5.16
C ARG A 67 9.66 3.60 -4.14
N GLU A 68 9.34 3.91 -2.88
CA GLU A 68 9.26 2.90 -1.83
C GLU A 68 8.19 1.86 -2.16
N ALA A 69 7.01 2.30 -2.54
CA ALA A 69 5.89 1.40 -2.84
C ALA A 69 6.21 0.47 -4.01
N THR A 70 6.80 0.98 -5.07
CA THR A 70 7.13 0.16 -6.24
C THR A 70 8.27 -0.81 -5.95
N THR A 71 9.25 -0.40 -5.15
CA THR A 71 10.33 -1.29 -4.72
C THR A 71 9.76 -2.43 -3.87
N GLU A 72 8.86 -2.12 -2.97
CA GLU A 72 8.23 -3.12 -2.09
C GLU A 72 7.38 -4.12 -2.88
N ALA A 73 6.65 -3.64 -3.89
CA ALA A 73 5.89 -4.53 -4.77
C ALA A 73 6.80 -5.47 -5.54
N PHE A 74 7.93 -4.97 -6.02
CA PHE A 74 8.94 -5.79 -6.67
C PHE A 74 9.49 -6.85 -5.71
N ASN A 75 9.80 -6.46 -4.48
CA ASN A 75 10.30 -7.39 -3.46
C ASN A 75 9.27 -8.48 -3.15
N TYR A 76 8.00 -8.11 -3.08
CA TYR A 76 6.90 -9.05 -2.88
C TYR A 76 6.87 -10.11 -3.99
N ALA A 77 6.96 -9.66 -5.24
CA ALA A 77 6.95 -10.55 -6.39
C ALA A 77 8.17 -11.47 -6.41
N LYS A 78 9.34 -10.92 -6.11
CA LYS A 78 10.60 -11.68 -6.09
C LYS A 78 10.55 -12.78 -5.02
N ALA A 79 10.07 -12.46 -3.84
CA ALA A 79 10.00 -13.42 -2.74
C ALA A 79 9.07 -14.60 -3.03
N ARG A 80 8.07 -14.40 -3.90
CA ARG A 80 7.07 -15.42 -4.24
C ARG A 80 7.21 -15.97 -5.65
N ASN A 81 8.28 -15.60 -6.35
CA ASN A 81 8.54 -16.04 -7.73
C ASN A 81 7.35 -15.74 -8.66
N LEU A 82 6.78 -14.57 -8.52
CA LEU A 82 5.68 -14.13 -9.39
C LEU A 82 6.26 -13.66 -10.73
N ASP A 83 5.59 -13.99 -11.82
CA ASP A 83 6.01 -13.57 -13.17
C ASP A 83 5.77 -12.08 -13.39
N VAL A 84 4.78 -11.51 -12.70
CA VAL A 84 4.39 -10.12 -12.86
C VAL A 84 4.42 -9.45 -11.50
N THR A 85 5.03 -8.26 -11.44
CA THR A 85 5.02 -7.46 -10.23
C THR A 85 3.61 -6.91 -10.01
N PRO A 86 3.03 -7.12 -8.80
CA PRO A 86 1.70 -6.59 -8.53
C PRO A 86 1.70 -5.06 -8.51
N PRO A 87 0.54 -4.44 -8.76
CA PRO A 87 0.45 -2.98 -8.67
C PRO A 87 0.69 -2.50 -7.24
N ALA A 88 1.35 -1.36 -7.13
CA ALA A 88 1.65 -0.71 -5.87
C ALA A 88 0.80 0.55 -5.73
N TYR A 89 0.38 0.83 -4.51
CA TYR A 89 -0.40 2.02 -4.18
C TYR A 89 0.15 2.66 -2.93
N VAL A 90 0.21 3.98 -2.90
CA VAL A 90 0.49 4.70 -1.67
C VAL A 90 -0.85 5.16 -1.10
N ILE A 91 -1.15 4.75 0.12
CA ILE A 91 -2.37 5.14 0.82
C ILE A 91 -2.00 6.22 1.82
N VAL A 92 -2.48 7.43 1.59
CA VAL A 92 -2.10 8.60 2.39
C VAL A 92 -3.26 9.01 3.28
N LYS A 93 -2.99 9.06 4.59
CA LYS A 93 -3.97 9.51 5.55
C LYS A 93 -4.27 10.99 5.34
N ARG A 94 -5.57 11.30 5.28
CA ARG A 94 -6.00 12.70 5.22
C ARG A 94 -6.31 13.19 6.61
N ARG A 95 -5.78 14.37 6.91
CA ARG A 95 -6.02 15.02 8.21
C ARG A 95 -7.49 15.34 8.37
N MET A 96 -8.04 15.05 9.54
CA MET A 96 -9.44 15.37 9.92
C MET A 96 -10.48 14.79 8.95
N ALA A 97 -10.17 13.63 8.38
CA ALA A 97 -11.08 12.93 7.48
C ALA A 97 -11.17 11.46 7.90
N GLY A 98 -12.26 10.81 7.51
CA GLY A 98 -12.43 9.38 7.79
C GLY A 98 -11.46 8.52 6.97
N LEU A 99 -11.29 7.28 7.39
CA LEU A 99 -10.38 6.36 6.70
C LEU A 99 -10.79 6.12 5.25
N ASP A 100 -12.08 6.12 4.98
CA ASP A 100 -12.64 5.97 3.64
C ASP A 100 -12.28 7.12 2.71
N GLN A 101 -11.78 8.21 3.26
CA GLN A 101 -11.36 9.39 2.51
C GLN A 101 -9.85 9.49 2.36
N SER A 102 -9.12 8.44 2.75
CA SER A 102 -7.68 8.37 2.52
C SER A 102 -7.41 8.42 1.02
N TRP A 103 -6.31 9.06 0.64
CA TRP A 103 -5.95 9.15 -0.76
C TRP A 103 -5.25 7.88 -1.23
N VAL A 104 -5.58 7.45 -2.44
CA VAL A 104 -4.91 6.35 -3.12
C VAL A 104 -4.08 6.96 -4.25
N VAL A 105 -2.77 6.80 -4.18
CA VAL A 105 -1.84 7.41 -5.14
C VAL A 105 -1.20 6.31 -5.98
N GLN A 106 -1.22 6.50 -7.30
CA GLN A 106 -0.56 5.64 -8.27
C GLN A 106 -0.10 6.50 -9.44
N ASP A 107 0.78 5.97 -10.28
CA ASP A 107 1.16 6.70 -11.46
C ASP A 107 0.13 6.51 -12.59
N LEU A 108 0.20 7.39 -13.58
CA LEU A 108 -0.77 7.37 -14.68
C LEU A 108 -0.68 6.08 -15.50
N ASN A 109 0.51 5.53 -15.66
CA ASN A 109 0.70 4.30 -16.42
C ASN A 109 -0.04 3.14 -15.78
N GLN A 110 0.03 3.03 -14.44
CA GLN A 110 -0.68 1.98 -13.70
C GLN A 110 -2.19 2.14 -13.85
N TRP A 111 -2.69 3.37 -13.78
CA TRP A 111 -4.12 3.64 -13.96
C TRP A 111 -4.59 3.23 -15.36
N LEU A 112 -3.78 3.53 -16.40
CA LEU A 112 -4.12 3.14 -17.77
C LEU A 112 -4.24 1.61 -17.89
N LYS A 113 -3.31 0.88 -17.31
CA LYS A 113 -3.35 -0.58 -17.32
C LYS A 113 -4.59 -1.12 -16.62
N GLN A 114 -4.95 -0.54 -15.49
CA GLN A 114 -6.14 -0.94 -14.74
C GLN A 114 -7.42 -0.69 -15.50
N SER A 115 -7.44 0.38 -16.29
CA SER A 115 -8.63 0.76 -17.06
C SER A 115 -8.81 -0.07 -18.32
N GLY A 116 -7.90 -0.99 -18.61
CA GLY A 116 -7.93 -1.77 -19.82
C GLY A 116 -7.52 -0.99 -21.06
N ILE A 117 -6.98 0.21 -20.88
CA ILE A 117 -6.50 1.06 -21.99
C ILE A 117 -5.06 0.67 -22.26
N GLN A 118 -4.78 0.30 -23.49
CA GLN A 118 -3.41 -0.03 -23.90
C GLN A 118 -2.63 1.26 -24.09
N ALA A 119 -1.49 1.32 -23.39
CA ALA A 119 -0.59 2.46 -23.50
C ALA A 119 0.22 2.39 -24.79
#